data_584a3cf18ed8deabb2082654bd128eac
#
_entry.id   584a3cf18ed8deabb2082654bd128eac
#
_cell.length_a   1.000
_cell.length_b   1.000
_cell.length_c   1.000
_cell.angle_alpha   90.00
_cell.angle_beta   90.00
_cell.angle_gamma   90.00
#
_symmetry.space_group_name_H-M   'P 1'
#
loop_
_entity.id
_entity.type
_entity.pdbx_description
1 polymer ?
#
loop_
_entity_poly.entity_id
_entity_poly.type
_entity_poly.pdbx_seq_one_letter_code
_entity_poly.pdbx_strand_id
1 'polypeptide(L)'
;PAIESVLRGRLVAMFVVCLGGGTGEGCIRSFLQKAREVGNKAIILVATIPHSSEGAEKRKNALGLLKALEPMADALYTVDYDDSRYAMLTEVYQEADRKIIEFTDSLLGMVLRRCMITFDFNDFRTFLQFPTPSKHIDFFMLVGSLDFLRKEVKDWWKKLPAKYSSADEVAMAVFSIENADWSDDKETTEAMDMVHERF
;
A
#
# COMPACT_ATOMS: atom_id res chain seq x y z
N PRO A 1 27.07 7.65 -1.03
CA PRO A 1 27.24 7.60 -2.49
C PRO A 1 26.40 6.53 -3.18
N ALA A 2 26.39 5.26 -2.68
CA ALA A 2 25.68 4.17 -3.38
C ALA A 2 24.15 4.38 -3.45
N ILE A 3 23.47 4.68 -2.34
CA ILE A 3 22.03 4.90 -2.31
C ILE A 3 21.63 6.14 -3.15
N GLU A 4 22.42 7.17 -3.10
CA GLU A 4 22.18 8.39 -3.87
C GLU A 4 22.18 8.14 -5.37
N SER A 5 23.10 7.33 -5.90
CA SER A 5 23.15 7.01 -7.32
C SER A 5 21.94 6.21 -7.79
N VAL A 6 21.34 5.40 -6.93
CA VAL A 6 20.09 4.66 -7.22
C VAL A 6 18.87 5.58 -7.24
N LEU A 7 18.81 6.53 -6.31
CA LEU A 7 17.66 7.40 -6.12
C LEU A 7 17.62 8.60 -7.06
N ARG A 8 18.80 9.11 -7.47
CA ARG A 8 18.90 10.31 -8.31
C ARG A 8 18.21 10.14 -9.66
N GLY A 9 17.38 11.12 -10.00
CA GLY A 9 16.61 11.13 -11.26
C GLY A 9 15.41 10.19 -11.28
N ARG A 10 15.04 9.57 -10.16
CA ARG A 10 13.83 8.76 -10.04
C ARG A 10 12.67 9.61 -9.54
N LEU A 11 11.47 9.37 -10.09
CA LEU A 11 10.26 10.06 -9.64
C LEU A 11 9.72 9.45 -8.36
N VAL A 12 9.73 8.13 -8.25
CA VAL A 12 9.24 7.37 -7.10
C VAL A 12 10.40 6.64 -6.43
N ALA A 13 10.43 6.66 -5.12
CA ALA A 13 11.27 5.82 -4.27
C ALA A 13 10.37 5.00 -3.34
N MET A 14 10.41 3.69 -3.46
CA MET A 14 9.73 2.77 -2.55
C MET A 14 10.77 2.05 -1.70
N PHE A 15 10.55 2.06 -0.40
CA PHE A 15 11.40 1.37 0.57
C PHE A 15 10.59 0.30 1.27
N VAL A 16 11.09 -0.92 1.27
CA VAL A 16 10.52 -2.03 2.03
C VAL A 16 11.43 -2.32 3.21
N VAL A 17 10.90 -2.32 4.41
CA VAL A 17 11.67 -2.52 5.64
C VAL A 17 10.94 -3.43 6.63
N CYS A 18 11.66 -4.40 7.17
CA CYS A 18 11.19 -5.20 8.31
C CYS A 18 11.63 -4.49 9.61
N LEU A 19 10.66 -3.99 10.36
CA LEU A 19 10.92 -3.35 11.65
C LEU A 19 11.20 -4.40 12.74
N GLY A 20 11.89 -3.98 13.79
CA GLY A 20 12.35 -4.89 14.84
C GLY A 20 13.68 -5.58 14.52
N GLY A 21 14.29 -5.30 13.36
CA GLY A 21 15.61 -5.77 12.96
C GLY A 21 16.65 -4.64 13.00
N GLY A 22 17.87 -4.91 13.50
CA GLY A 22 18.89 -3.87 13.70
C GLY A 22 19.31 -3.15 12.43
N THR A 23 19.51 -3.86 11.31
CA THR A 23 20.03 -3.29 10.07
C THR A 23 18.99 -2.39 9.37
N GLY A 24 17.75 -2.89 9.21
CA GLY A 24 16.66 -2.13 8.56
C GLY A 24 16.34 -0.84 9.32
N GLU A 25 16.17 -0.94 10.63
CA GLU A 25 15.88 0.19 11.51
C GLU A 25 17.00 1.25 11.50
N GLY A 26 18.26 0.81 11.51
CA GLY A 26 19.40 1.72 11.53
C GLY A 26 19.55 2.54 10.24
N CYS A 27 19.11 2.01 9.10
CA CYS A 27 19.35 2.64 7.79
C CYS A 27 18.13 3.42 7.25
N ILE A 28 16.91 2.98 7.55
CA ILE A 28 15.71 3.46 6.86
C ILE A 28 15.52 4.97 6.97
N ARG A 29 15.74 5.55 8.13
CA ARG A 29 15.62 7.00 8.34
C ARG A 29 16.53 7.78 7.39
N SER A 30 17.80 7.37 7.30
CA SER A 30 18.79 8.00 6.42
C SER A 30 18.43 7.83 4.94
N PHE A 31 17.81 6.70 4.57
CA PHE A 31 17.39 6.44 3.19
C PHE A 31 16.20 7.32 2.79
N LEU A 32 15.19 7.45 3.65
CA LEU A 32 14.05 8.34 3.41
C LEU A 32 14.52 9.81 3.31
N GLN A 33 15.40 10.25 4.21
CA GLN A 33 15.98 11.57 4.15
C GLN A 33 16.75 11.80 2.85
N LYS A 34 17.57 10.84 2.45
CA LYS A 34 18.35 10.95 1.21
C LYS A 34 17.45 10.98 -0.03
N ALA A 35 16.37 10.21 -0.05
CA ALA A 35 15.39 10.25 -1.14
C ALA A 35 14.77 11.65 -1.28
N ARG A 36 14.45 12.30 -0.18
CA ARG A 36 13.93 13.67 -0.18
C ARG A 36 14.97 14.69 -0.65
N GLU A 37 16.22 14.56 -0.19
CA GLU A 37 17.34 15.44 -0.59
C GLU A 37 17.66 15.37 -2.08
N VAL A 38 17.61 14.18 -2.69
CA VAL A 38 17.85 14.01 -4.14
C VAL A 38 16.65 14.38 -5.01
N GLY A 39 15.52 14.75 -4.41
CA GLY A 39 14.35 15.29 -5.09
C GLY A 39 13.39 14.26 -5.64
N ASN A 40 13.30 13.06 -5.05
CA ASN A 40 12.22 12.13 -5.37
C ASN A 40 10.86 12.78 -5.10
N LYS A 41 9.93 12.63 -6.03
CA LYS A 41 8.61 13.30 -6.01
C LYS A 41 7.58 12.58 -5.15
N ALA A 42 7.73 11.25 -5.01
CA ALA A 42 6.92 10.41 -4.16
C ALA A 42 7.80 9.42 -3.41
N ILE A 43 7.63 9.32 -2.10
CA ILE A 43 8.36 8.42 -1.22
C ILE A 43 7.34 7.53 -0.52
N ILE A 44 7.42 6.23 -0.79
CA ILE A 44 6.52 5.22 -0.25
C ILE A 44 7.32 4.35 0.72
N LEU A 45 6.81 4.19 1.93
CA LEU A 45 7.36 3.28 2.92
C LEU A 45 6.44 2.09 3.10
N VAL A 46 6.96 0.91 2.86
CA VAL A 46 6.31 -0.37 3.17
C VAL A 46 7.02 -0.97 4.38
N ALA A 47 6.31 -1.16 5.48
CA ALA A 47 6.92 -1.61 6.73
C ALA A 47 6.19 -2.82 7.30
N THR A 48 6.95 -3.84 7.72
CA THR A 48 6.39 -4.94 8.51
C THR A 48 6.58 -4.68 10.00
N ILE A 49 5.56 -5.01 10.80
CA ILE A 49 5.59 -4.91 12.26
C ILE A 49 5.73 -6.32 12.83
N PRO A 50 6.74 -6.58 13.69
CA PRO A 50 7.01 -7.92 14.19
C PRO A 50 5.85 -8.47 15.02
N HIS A 51 5.66 -9.80 14.98
CA HIS A 51 4.67 -10.51 15.76
C HIS A 51 4.96 -10.36 17.27
N SER A 52 3.90 -10.30 18.08
CA SER A 52 4.02 -10.13 19.55
C SER A 52 4.85 -11.24 20.22
N SER A 53 4.82 -12.46 19.66
CA SER A 53 5.64 -13.58 20.16
C SER A 53 7.14 -13.40 19.95
N GLU A 54 7.56 -12.46 19.07
CA GLU A 54 8.98 -12.15 18.86
C GLU A 54 9.58 -11.28 19.98
N GLY A 55 8.76 -10.78 20.87
CA GLY A 55 9.13 -9.98 22.03
C GLY A 55 8.45 -8.62 22.09
N ALA A 56 7.84 -8.34 23.23
CA ALA A 56 7.06 -7.10 23.45
C ALA A 56 7.90 -5.83 23.28
N GLU A 57 9.16 -5.85 23.72
CA GLU A 57 10.07 -4.71 23.60
C GLU A 57 10.45 -4.46 22.11
N LYS A 58 10.72 -5.53 21.36
CA LYS A 58 10.99 -5.47 19.92
C LYS A 58 9.83 -4.81 19.17
N ARG A 59 8.60 -5.27 19.45
CA ARG A 59 7.39 -4.71 18.84
C ARG A 59 7.15 -3.25 19.23
N LYS A 60 7.33 -2.91 20.52
CA LYS A 60 7.20 -1.53 21.00
C LYS A 60 8.18 -0.58 20.32
N ASN A 61 9.43 -0.99 20.15
CA ASN A 61 10.46 -0.22 19.46
C ASN A 61 10.11 -0.04 17.98
N ALA A 62 9.67 -1.10 17.30
CA ALA A 62 9.20 -1.06 15.91
C ALA A 62 8.05 -0.05 15.72
N LEU A 63 7.04 -0.08 16.57
CA LEU A 63 5.91 0.87 16.54
C LEU A 63 6.34 2.31 16.84
N GLY A 64 7.29 2.49 17.77
CA GLY A 64 7.88 3.81 18.06
C GLY A 64 8.64 4.38 16.86
N LEU A 65 9.41 3.54 16.19
CA LEU A 65 10.13 3.93 14.97
C LEU A 65 9.17 4.24 13.82
N LEU A 66 8.13 3.42 13.62
CA LEU A 66 7.13 3.64 12.58
C LEU A 66 6.52 5.04 12.67
N LYS A 67 6.08 5.46 13.87
CA LYS A 67 5.57 6.82 14.11
C LYS A 67 6.58 7.91 13.75
N ALA A 68 7.86 7.66 13.97
CA ALA A 68 8.91 8.62 13.64
C ALA A 68 9.24 8.66 12.14
N LEU A 69 8.96 7.60 11.40
CA LEU A 69 9.17 7.50 9.95
C LEU A 69 7.99 8.02 9.12
N GLU A 70 6.76 7.91 9.64
CA GLU A 70 5.54 8.32 8.94
C GLU A 70 5.64 9.73 8.33
N PRO A 71 6.06 10.80 9.04
CA PRO A 71 6.15 12.13 8.45
C PRO A 71 7.24 12.29 7.39
N MET A 72 8.13 11.31 7.23
CA MET A 72 9.22 11.33 6.25
C MET A 72 8.80 10.72 4.90
N ALA A 73 7.70 9.96 4.87
CA ALA A 73 7.12 9.38 3.66
C ALA A 73 5.92 10.21 3.16
N ASP A 74 5.57 10.05 1.90
CA ASP A 74 4.32 10.58 1.35
C ASP A 74 3.18 9.57 1.57
N ALA A 75 3.53 8.27 1.61
CA ALA A 75 2.59 7.19 1.86
C ALA A 75 3.25 6.07 2.67
N LEU A 76 2.47 5.44 3.53
CA LEU A 76 2.88 4.36 4.43
C LEU A 76 1.92 3.17 4.31
N TYR A 77 2.44 2.03 3.87
CA TYR A 77 1.73 0.75 3.93
C TYR A 77 2.35 -0.14 5.00
N THR A 78 1.53 -0.67 5.90
CA THR A 78 2.02 -1.51 7.00
C THR A 78 1.41 -2.90 6.94
N VAL A 79 2.22 -3.91 7.20
CA VAL A 79 1.80 -5.29 7.40
C VAL A 79 2.13 -5.68 8.82
N ASP A 80 1.11 -5.73 9.66
CA ASP A 80 1.25 -6.16 11.05
C ASP A 80 1.14 -7.69 11.11
N TYR A 81 2.15 -8.34 11.68
CA TYR A 81 2.17 -9.79 11.78
C TYR A 81 1.13 -10.34 12.78
N ASP A 82 0.69 -9.52 13.75
CA ASP A 82 -0.38 -9.91 14.67
C ASP A 82 -1.77 -9.91 14.00
N ASP A 83 -1.92 -9.26 12.84
CA ASP A 83 -3.16 -9.28 12.05
C ASP A 83 -3.30 -10.55 11.19
N SER A 84 -2.31 -11.44 11.21
CA SER A 84 -2.38 -12.69 10.47
C SER A 84 -3.33 -13.69 11.16
N ARG A 85 -4.08 -14.41 10.33
CA ARG A 85 -4.94 -15.52 10.78
C ARG A 85 -4.20 -16.83 11.03
N TYR A 86 -2.92 -16.89 10.68
CA TYR A 86 -2.10 -18.10 10.80
C TYR A 86 -1.46 -18.19 12.18
N ALA A 87 -1.39 -19.42 12.69
CA ALA A 87 -0.79 -19.70 13.99
C ALA A 87 0.73 -19.95 13.91
N MET A 88 1.23 -20.38 12.74
CA MET A 88 2.64 -20.66 12.54
C MET A 88 3.35 -19.42 11.99
N LEU A 89 4.44 -19.00 12.62
CA LEU A 89 5.20 -17.81 12.17
C LEU A 89 5.69 -17.89 10.73
N THR A 90 6.03 -19.07 10.23
CA THR A 90 6.41 -19.27 8.81
C THR A 90 5.28 -18.91 7.87
N GLU A 91 4.03 -19.26 8.20
CA GLU A 91 2.85 -18.91 7.40
C GLU A 91 2.52 -17.43 7.50
N VAL A 92 2.73 -16.82 8.71
CA VAL A 92 2.59 -15.38 8.93
C VAL A 92 3.53 -14.61 8.01
N TYR A 93 4.80 -15.02 7.94
CA TYR A 93 5.78 -14.37 7.08
C TYR A 93 5.46 -14.54 5.59
N GLN A 94 5.02 -15.73 5.17
CA GLN A 94 4.59 -15.97 3.78
C GLN A 94 3.37 -15.12 3.41
N GLU A 95 2.41 -14.97 4.32
CA GLU A 95 1.26 -14.08 4.11
C GLU A 95 1.70 -12.62 3.98
N ALA A 96 2.63 -12.19 4.83
CA ALA A 96 3.17 -10.82 4.77
C ALA A 96 3.89 -10.55 3.46
N ASP A 97 4.74 -11.47 3.00
CA ASP A 97 5.44 -11.37 1.72
C ASP A 97 4.42 -11.28 0.57
N ARG A 98 3.37 -12.10 0.58
CA ARG A 98 2.30 -12.05 -0.42
C ARG A 98 1.59 -10.69 -0.41
N LYS A 99 1.20 -10.17 0.75
CA LYS A 99 0.56 -8.85 0.88
C LYS A 99 1.44 -7.72 0.33
N ILE A 100 2.74 -7.77 0.60
CA ILE A 100 3.71 -6.77 0.11
C ILE A 100 3.83 -6.86 -1.41
N ILE A 101 3.92 -8.06 -1.97
CA ILE A 101 4.01 -8.29 -3.41
C ILE A 101 2.73 -7.81 -4.10
N GLU A 102 1.56 -8.21 -3.62
CA GLU A 102 0.27 -7.81 -4.18
C GLU A 102 0.09 -6.28 -4.15
N PHE A 103 0.38 -5.65 -3.02
CA PHE A 103 0.35 -4.19 -2.89
C PHE A 103 1.29 -3.51 -3.89
N THR A 104 2.55 -3.97 -3.95
CA THR A 104 3.57 -3.38 -4.81
C THR A 104 3.22 -3.54 -6.29
N ASP A 105 2.80 -4.74 -6.70
CA ASP A 105 2.42 -5.02 -8.09
C ASP A 105 1.19 -4.22 -8.52
N SER A 106 0.17 -4.15 -7.67
CA SER A 106 -1.03 -3.36 -7.95
C SER A 106 -0.74 -1.86 -8.02
N LEU A 107 0.05 -1.34 -7.08
CA LEU A 107 0.41 0.08 -7.05
C LEU A 107 1.24 0.49 -8.28
N LEU A 108 2.22 -0.31 -8.66
CA LEU A 108 3.00 -0.08 -9.86
C LEU A 108 2.18 -0.33 -11.13
N GLY A 109 1.30 -1.33 -11.10
CA GLY A 109 0.40 -1.66 -12.20
C GLY A 109 -0.49 -0.50 -12.59
N MET A 110 -1.04 0.23 -11.64
CA MET A 110 -1.88 1.41 -11.90
C MET A 110 -1.18 2.48 -12.74
N VAL A 111 0.14 2.64 -12.57
CA VAL A 111 0.91 3.68 -13.27
C VAL A 111 1.57 3.15 -14.55
N LEU A 112 1.98 1.88 -14.57
CA LEU A 112 2.81 1.30 -15.63
C LEU A 112 2.02 0.51 -16.67
N ARG A 113 0.86 -0.06 -16.31
CA ARG A 113 0.02 -0.82 -17.23
C ARG A 113 -0.86 0.12 -18.05
N ARG A 114 -1.15 -0.28 -19.28
CA ARG A 114 -2.12 0.45 -20.12
C ARG A 114 -3.52 0.15 -19.60
N CYS A 115 -4.27 1.19 -19.28
CA CYS A 115 -5.65 1.13 -18.82
C CYS A 115 -6.57 1.88 -19.79
N MET A 116 -7.88 1.56 -19.81
CA MET A 116 -8.87 2.31 -20.59
C MET A 116 -9.01 3.74 -20.05
N ILE A 117 -8.99 3.90 -18.73
CA ILE A 117 -8.90 5.21 -18.08
C ILE A 117 -7.45 5.38 -17.65
N THR A 118 -6.80 6.40 -18.18
CA THR A 118 -5.40 6.67 -17.87
C THR A 118 -5.28 7.22 -16.46
N PHE A 119 -4.53 6.52 -15.61
CA PHE A 119 -4.09 6.99 -14.31
C PHE A 119 -2.61 7.35 -14.44
N ASP A 120 -2.31 8.62 -14.57
CA ASP A 120 -0.95 9.07 -14.82
C ASP A 120 -0.15 9.30 -13.54
N PHE A 121 1.13 9.66 -13.70
CA PHE A 121 1.99 9.92 -12.55
C PHE A 121 1.53 11.13 -11.71
N ASN A 122 0.84 12.10 -12.27
CA ASN A 122 0.33 13.26 -11.54
C ASN A 122 -0.86 12.85 -10.67
N ASP A 123 -1.76 12.00 -11.18
CA ASP A 123 -2.87 11.42 -10.43
C ASP A 123 -2.34 10.58 -9.28
N PHE A 124 -1.35 9.71 -9.57
CA PHE A 124 -0.66 8.91 -8.56
C PHE A 124 -0.03 9.76 -7.46
N ARG A 125 0.68 10.82 -7.83
CA ARG A 125 1.27 11.74 -6.87
C ARG A 125 0.21 12.45 -6.04
N THR A 126 -0.87 12.90 -6.67
CA THR A 126 -2.00 13.55 -5.99
C THR A 126 -2.62 12.62 -4.96
N PHE A 127 -2.81 11.36 -5.31
CA PHE A 127 -3.28 10.34 -4.36
C PHE A 127 -2.34 10.18 -3.17
N LEU A 128 -1.03 9.96 -3.41
CA LEU A 128 -0.05 9.75 -2.34
C LEU A 128 0.14 10.98 -1.44
N GLN A 129 0.00 12.18 -1.99
CA GLN A 129 0.23 13.45 -1.29
C GLN A 129 -1.06 14.12 -0.85
N PHE A 130 -2.19 13.39 -0.92
CA PHE A 130 -3.47 13.94 -0.45
C PHE A 130 -3.34 14.36 1.02
N PRO A 131 -3.83 15.56 1.37
CA PRO A 131 -3.68 16.09 2.73
C PRO A 131 -4.57 15.34 3.71
N THR A 132 -3.97 14.42 4.44
CA THR A 132 -4.62 13.61 5.48
C THR A 132 -3.86 13.70 6.79
N PRO A 133 -4.52 13.47 7.94
CA PRO A 133 -3.84 13.40 9.23
C PRO A 133 -2.83 12.25 9.33
N SER A 134 -3.07 11.16 8.60
CA SER A 134 -2.20 9.99 8.54
C SER A 134 -1.75 9.74 7.11
N LYS A 135 -0.54 9.21 6.94
CA LYS A 135 0.01 8.80 5.65
C LYS A 135 -0.27 7.33 5.32
N HIS A 136 -1.11 6.69 6.10
CA HIS A 136 -1.47 5.29 5.89
C HIS A 136 -2.22 5.10 4.58
N ILE A 137 -1.77 4.08 3.84
CA ILE A 137 -2.50 3.50 2.70
C ILE A 137 -2.87 2.08 3.09
N ASP A 138 -4.14 1.75 2.93
CA ASP A 138 -4.61 0.38 3.02
C ASP A 138 -4.87 -0.17 1.62
N PHE A 139 -4.76 -1.49 1.50
CA PHE A 139 -4.93 -2.20 0.24
C PHE A 139 -5.72 -3.48 0.46
N PHE A 140 -6.62 -3.76 -0.45
CA PHE A 140 -7.26 -5.07 -0.57
C PHE A 140 -7.46 -5.42 -2.04
N MET A 141 -7.54 -6.70 -2.33
CA MET A 141 -7.81 -7.22 -3.66
C MET A 141 -9.00 -8.17 -3.62
N LEU A 142 -9.91 -8.01 -4.58
CA LEU A 142 -11.02 -8.93 -4.80
C LEU A 142 -10.84 -9.58 -6.17
N VAL A 143 -10.98 -10.89 -6.21
CA VAL A 143 -10.89 -11.69 -7.44
C VAL A 143 -12.14 -12.55 -7.54
N GLY A 144 -12.85 -12.46 -8.66
CA GLY A 144 -14.07 -13.24 -8.88
C GLY A 144 -14.84 -12.79 -10.11
N SER A 145 -16.01 -13.38 -10.32
CA SER A 145 -16.94 -12.95 -11.37
C SER A 145 -17.48 -11.53 -11.07
N LEU A 146 -18.01 -10.86 -12.09
CA LEU A 146 -18.60 -9.54 -11.95
C LEU A 146 -19.71 -9.51 -10.91
N ASP A 147 -20.59 -10.52 -10.88
CA ASP A 147 -21.67 -10.63 -9.89
C ASP A 147 -21.13 -10.79 -8.46
N PHE A 148 -20.04 -11.53 -8.28
CA PHE A 148 -19.36 -11.62 -7.00
C PHE A 148 -18.78 -10.26 -6.59
N LEU A 149 -18.09 -9.58 -7.49
CA LEU A 149 -17.51 -8.27 -7.22
C LEU A 149 -18.57 -7.22 -6.88
N ARG A 150 -19.69 -7.18 -7.59
CA ARG A 150 -20.84 -6.29 -7.30
C ARG A 150 -21.36 -6.45 -5.86
N LYS A 151 -21.39 -7.67 -5.37
CA LYS A 151 -21.82 -7.95 -4.01
C LYS A 151 -20.79 -7.52 -2.97
N GLU A 152 -19.52 -7.81 -3.25
CA GLU A 152 -18.43 -7.59 -2.31
C GLU A 152 -17.99 -6.10 -2.22
N VAL A 153 -18.11 -5.33 -3.30
CA VAL A 153 -17.76 -3.89 -3.33
C VAL A 153 -18.75 -3.05 -2.52
N LYS A 154 -19.96 -3.55 -2.24
CA LYS A 154 -20.98 -2.79 -1.53
C LYS A 154 -20.50 -2.17 -0.21
N ASP A 155 -19.68 -2.90 0.53
CA ASP A 155 -19.12 -2.48 1.82
C ASP A 155 -17.58 -2.54 1.78
N TRP A 156 -16.99 -1.96 0.74
CA TRP A 156 -15.57 -2.07 0.42
C TRP A 156 -14.64 -1.66 1.58
N TRP A 157 -15.00 -0.62 2.34
CA TRP A 157 -14.21 -0.16 3.48
C TRP A 157 -14.05 -1.23 4.57
N LYS A 158 -15.00 -2.17 4.69
CA LYS A 158 -14.91 -3.29 5.64
C LYS A 158 -13.88 -4.35 5.22
N LYS A 159 -13.39 -4.29 3.97
CA LYS A 159 -12.37 -5.20 3.45
C LYS A 159 -10.96 -4.70 3.74
N LEU A 160 -10.82 -3.44 4.12
CA LEU A 160 -9.51 -2.87 4.45
C LEU A 160 -8.97 -3.50 5.74
N PRO A 161 -7.63 -3.65 5.85
CA PRO A 161 -6.98 -4.15 7.07
C PRO A 161 -7.24 -3.25 8.28
N ALA A 162 -7.30 -1.95 8.06
CA ALA A 162 -7.69 -0.99 9.10
C ALA A 162 -9.19 -1.12 9.41
N LYS A 163 -9.54 -0.90 10.68
CA LYS A 163 -10.92 -1.03 11.14
C LYS A 163 -11.64 0.29 10.96
N TYR A 164 -12.14 0.54 9.76
CA TYR A 164 -12.99 1.68 9.47
C TYR A 164 -14.44 1.40 9.88
N SER A 165 -15.11 2.38 10.46
CA SER A 165 -16.52 2.31 10.85
C SER A 165 -17.43 2.71 9.68
N SER A 166 -16.95 3.54 8.77
CA SER A 166 -17.67 4.00 7.57
C SER A 166 -16.70 4.36 6.45
N ALA A 167 -17.21 4.56 5.23
CA ALA A 167 -16.45 5.06 4.11
C ALA A 167 -15.92 6.50 4.35
N ASP A 168 -16.60 7.28 5.19
CA ASP A 168 -16.22 8.69 5.48
C ASP A 168 -14.88 8.81 6.22
N GLU A 169 -14.39 7.72 6.80
CA GLU A 169 -13.07 7.68 7.42
C GLU A 169 -11.94 7.54 6.38
N VAL A 170 -12.28 7.27 5.12
CA VAL A 170 -11.34 7.16 4.02
C VAL A 170 -11.26 8.48 3.27
N ALA A 171 -10.11 9.13 3.32
CA ALA A 171 -9.92 10.45 2.72
C ALA A 171 -9.90 10.43 1.18
N MET A 172 -9.37 9.36 0.59
CA MET A 172 -9.32 9.14 -0.86
C MET A 172 -9.19 7.66 -1.16
N ALA A 173 -9.85 7.19 -2.20
CA ALA A 173 -9.74 5.82 -2.68
C ALA A 173 -9.47 5.80 -4.19
N VAL A 174 -8.69 4.82 -4.63
CA VAL A 174 -8.44 4.53 -6.04
C VAL A 174 -8.84 3.10 -6.31
N PHE A 175 -9.66 2.88 -7.32
CA PHE A 175 -10.12 1.57 -7.75
C PHE A 175 -9.46 1.22 -9.07
N SER A 176 -8.71 0.13 -9.10
CA SER A 176 -8.18 -0.46 -10.32
C SER A 176 -8.98 -1.73 -10.62
N ILE A 177 -9.57 -1.79 -11.81
CA ILE A 177 -10.31 -2.94 -12.30
C ILE A 177 -9.48 -3.59 -13.40
N GLU A 178 -9.06 -4.82 -13.16
CA GLU A 178 -8.32 -5.63 -14.14
C GLU A 178 -9.22 -6.78 -14.61
N ASN A 179 -9.43 -6.88 -15.91
CA ASN A 179 -10.15 -8.00 -16.53
C ASN A 179 -9.16 -8.86 -17.33
N ALA A 180 -9.33 -10.17 -17.27
CA ALA A 180 -8.51 -11.12 -18.03
C ALA A 180 -8.79 -11.03 -19.54
N ASP A 181 -9.98 -10.61 -19.94
CA ASP A 181 -10.39 -10.47 -21.34
C ASP A 181 -11.07 -9.10 -21.57
N TRP A 182 -10.28 -8.14 -22.07
CA TRP A 182 -10.74 -6.79 -22.43
C TRP A 182 -11.52 -6.72 -23.76
N SER A 183 -11.86 -7.86 -24.35
CA SER A 183 -12.62 -7.93 -25.60
C SER A 183 -14.11 -7.63 -25.43
N ASP A 184 -14.62 -7.67 -24.19
CA ASP A 184 -16.02 -7.35 -23.89
C ASP A 184 -16.17 -5.95 -23.28
N ASP A 185 -16.45 -4.96 -24.13
CA ASP A 185 -16.72 -3.57 -23.74
C ASP A 185 -17.89 -3.46 -22.76
N LYS A 186 -18.83 -4.40 -22.80
CA LYS A 186 -20.01 -4.40 -21.94
C LYS A 186 -19.65 -4.73 -20.50
N GLU A 187 -18.87 -5.79 -20.27
CA GLU A 187 -18.43 -6.16 -18.91
C GLU A 187 -17.57 -5.05 -18.28
N THR A 188 -16.72 -4.40 -19.09
CA THR A 188 -15.91 -3.28 -18.64
C THR A 188 -16.77 -2.08 -18.24
N THR A 189 -17.76 -1.72 -19.06
CA THR A 189 -18.71 -0.64 -18.73
C THR A 189 -19.50 -0.95 -17.47
N GLU A 190 -20.01 -2.18 -17.32
CA GLU A 190 -20.72 -2.62 -16.15
C GLU A 190 -19.86 -2.59 -14.88
N ALA A 191 -18.57 -2.90 -14.98
CA ALA A 191 -17.63 -2.81 -13.86
C ALA A 191 -17.36 -1.35 -13.45
N MET A 192 -17.26 -0.44 -14.42
CA MET A 192 -17.13 1.01 -14.16
C MET A 192 -18.39 1.58 -13.50
N ASP A 193 -19.57 1.24 -14.00
CA ASP A 193 -20.86 1.66 -13.43
C ASP A 193 -20.98 1.17 -11.99
N MET A 194 -20.56 -0.06 -11.71
CA MET A 194 -20.56 -0.63 -10.37
C MET A 194 -19.77 0.23 -9.36
N VAL A 195 -18.64 0.79 -9.79
CA VAL A 195 -17.84 1.69 -8.94
C VAL A 195 -18.55 3.04 -8.80
N HIS A 196 -19.03 3.64 -9.90
CA HIS A 196 -19.71 4.95 -9.90
C HIS A 196 -21.01 4.97 -9.11
N GLU A 197 -21.75 3.86 -9.03
CA GLU A 197 -23.00 3.77 -8.23
C GLU A 197 -22.75 3.79 -6.72
N ARG A 198 -21.50 3.68 -6.27
CA ARG A 198 -21.12 3.51 -4.86
C ARG A 198 -20.29 4.67 -4.29
N PHE A 199 -19.84 5.57 -5.16
CA PHE A 199 -19.02 6.74 -4.85
C PHE A 199 -19.56 7.99 -5.54
#